data_1d7031a9bdeb4042be09697cf2d154c4
#
_entry.id   1d7031a9bdeb4042be09697cf2d154c4
#
_cell.length_a   1.000
_cell.length_b   1.000
_cell.length_c   1.000
_cell.angle_alpha   90.00
_cell.angle_beta   90.00
_cell.angle_gamma   90.00
#
_symmetry.space_group_name_H-M   'P 1'
#
loop_
_entity.id
_entity.type
_entity.pdbx_description
1 polymer ?
#
loop_
_entity_poly.entity_id
_entity_poly.type
_entity_poly.pdbx_seq_one_letter_code
_entity_poly.pdbx_strand_id
1 'polypeptide(L)'
;FRYFPFDPAFPEYGEPKQAELVCCIDVLEHVEPFYLDAVLIDLRKITTGHGFFTIHTGPAVKTLADGRNAHLIQNPASWWLPKLCDYFEILHLQASPGGFWIVVSPKNDG
;
A
#
# COMPACT_ATOMS: atom_id res chain seq x y z
N PHE A 1 21.59 1.21 1.16
CA PHE A 1 20.20 0.77 1.33
C PHE A 1 19.94 0.39 2.79
N ARG A 2 18.92 0.96 3.37
CA ARG A 2 18.50 0.64 4.73
C ARG A 2 17.09 0.07 4.72
N TYR A 3 16.86 -0.95 5.49
CA TYR A 3 15.56 -1.57 5.64
C TYR A 3 15.00 -1.30 7.04
N PHE A 4 13.82 -0.69 7.09
CA PHE A 4 13.11 -0.43 8.33
C PHE A 4 11.77 -1.18 8.25
N PRO A 5 11.62 -2.33 8.92
CA PRO A 5 10.36 -3.06 8.86
C PRO A 5 9.25 -2.25 9.53
N PHE A 6 8.10 -2.21 8.87
CA PHE A 6 6.90 -1.60 9.42
C PHE A 6 5.68 -2.36 8.93
N ASP A 7 4.79 -2.69 9.85
CA ASP A 7 3.51 -3.29 9.55
C ASP A 7 2.51 -2.74 10.57
N PRO A 8 1.41 -2.10 10.13
CA PRO A 8 0.41 -1.56 11.06
C PRO A 8 -0.17 -2.60 12.02
N ALA A 9 -0.15 -3.89 11.64
CA ALA A 9 -0.65 -4.97 12.48
C ALA A 9 0.34 -5.38 13.58
N PHE A 10 1.58 -4.87 13.55
CA PHE A 10 2.63 -5.25 14.51
C PHE A 10 3.22 -4.01 15.16
N PRO A 11 2.60 -3.51 16.24
CA PRO A 11 3.06 -2.30 16.93
C PRO A 11 4.50 -2.35 17.42
N GLU A 12 5.05 -3.54 17.61
CA GLU A 12 6.43 -3.72 18.05
C GLU A 12 7.46 -3.19 17.06
N TYR A 13 7.08 -2.97 15.81
CA TYR A 13 7.97 -2.33 14.85
C TYR A 13 8.10 -0.82 15.06
N GLY A 14 7.21 -0.24 15.87
CA GLY A 14 7.26 1.18 16.23
C GLY A 14 6.80 2.10 15.12
N GLU A 15 7.20 3.36 15.21
CA GLU A 15 6.83 4.36 14.24
C GLU A 15 7.59 4.15 12.92
N PRO A 16 6.93 4.32 11.76
CA PRO A 16 7.62 4.22 10.49
C PRO A 16 8.62 5.36 10.32
N LYS A 17 9.76 5.05 9.71
CA LYS A 17 10.81 6.02 9.46
C LYS A 17 10.83 6.41 8.00
N GLN A 18 11.23 7.65 7.71
CA GLN A 18 11.41 8.11 6.34
C GLN A 18 12.52 7.32 5.64
N ALA A 19 12.31 7.02 4.37
CA ALA A 19 13.27 6.28 3.56
C ALA A 19 13.17 6.71 2.11
N GLU A 20 14.29 6.61 1.39
CA GLU A 20 14.34 6.89 -0.04
C GLU A 20 13.57 5.85 -0.86
N LEU A 21 13.53 4.61 -0.40
CA LEU A 21 12.73 3.55 -1.02
C LEU A 21 11.86 2.92 0.05
N VAL A 22 10.55 2.92 -0.21
CA VAL A 22 9.56 2.28 0.65
C VAL A 22 8.91 1.15 -0.13
N CYS A 23 8.96 -0.05 0.42
CA CYS A 23 8.31 -1.22 -0.18
C CYS A 23 7.08 -1.59 0.64
N CYS A 24 5.95 -1.69 -0.03
CA CYS A 24 4.69 -2.09 0.58
C CYS A 24 4.15 -3.28 -0.21
N ILE A 25 4.46 -4.48 0.26
CA ILE A 25 4.23 -5.72 -0.47
C ILE A 25 3.02 -6.44 0.12
N ASP A 26 1.92 -6.47 -0.66
CA ASP A 26 0.69 -7.19 -0.31
C ASP A 26 0.14 -6.76 1.06
N VAL A 27 0.14 -5.44 1.34
CA VAL A 27 -0.33 -4.87 2.60
C VAL A 27 -1.64 -4.10 2.42
N LEU A 28 -1.73 -3.28 1.37
CA LEU A 28 -2.82 -2.31 1.25
C LEU A 28 -4.20 -2.98 1.11
N GLU A 29 -4.28 -4.14 0.49
CA GLU A 29 -5.54 -4.88 0.36
C GLU A 29 -6.06 -5.42 1.69
N HIS A 30 -5.20 -5.47 2.73
CA HIS A 30 -5.59 -5.91 4.08
C HIS A 30 -6.05 -4.76 4.96
N VAL A 31 -5.98 -3.52 4.48
CA VAL A 31 -6.35 -2.34 5.25
C VAL A 31 -7.88 -2.20 5.25
N GLU A 32 -8.47 -1.84 6.40
CA GLU A 32 -9.88 -1.48 6.44
C GLU A 32 -10.13 -0.32 5.47
N PRO A 33 -11.16 -0.42 4.59
CA PRO A 33 -11.36 0.60 3.56
C PRO A 33 -11.41 2.03 4.09
N PHE A 34 -12.02 2.25 5.26
CA PHE A 34 -12.14 3.59 5.82
C PHE A 34 -10.83 4.12 6.41
N TYR A 35 -9.81 3.28 6.57
CA TYR A 35 -8.47 3.70 7.01
C TYR A 35 -7.51 3.88 5.84
N LEU A 36 -7.91 3.52 4.62
CA LEU A 36 -6.96 3.48 3.50
C LEU A 36 -6.32 4.84 3.23
N ASP A 37 -7.12 5.91 3.25
CA ASP A 37 -6.57 7.25 2.99
C ASP A 37 -5.54 7.64 4.05
N ALA A 38 -5.79 7.32 5.31
CA ALA A 38 -4.83 7.61 6.38
C ALA A 38 -3.53 6.84 6.17
N VAL A 39 -3.61 5.58 5.74
CA VAL A 39 -2.42 4.77 5.46
C VAL A 39 -1.63 5.34 4.28
N LEU A 40 -2.33 5.77 3.22
CA LEU A 40 -1.67 6.35 2.05
C LEU A 40 -1.00 7.69 2.38
N ILE A 41 -1.62 8.50 3.23
CA ILE A 41 -1.02 9.74 3.72
C ILE A 41 0.26 9.44 4.47
N ASP A 42 0.25 8.45 5.36
CA ASP A 42 1.43 8.06 6.12
C ASP A 42 2.53 7.53 5.22
N LEU A 43 2.18 6.70 4.22
CA LEU A 43 3.14 6.21 3.25
C LEU A 43 3.79 7.35 2.46
N ARG A 44 2.99 8.35 2.07
CA ARG A 44 3.54 9.52 1.38
C ARG A 44 4.55 10.27 2.25
N LYS A 45 4.25 10.42 3.53
CA LYS A 45 5.13 11.14 4.48
C LYS A 45 6.47 10.45 4.67
N ILE A 46 6.49 9.12 4.68
CA ILE A 46 7.73 8.38 4.93
C ILE A 46 8.53 8.12 3.65
N THR A 47 7.94 8.30 2.48
CA THR A 47 8.60 8.05 1.20
C THR A 47 9.26 9.34 0.73
N THR A 48 10.58 9.40 0.75
CA THR A 48 11.32 10.59 0.30
C THR A 48 11.76 10.51 -1.16
N GLY A 49 11.88 9.30 -1.72
CA GLY A 49 12.27 9.10 -3.12
C GLY A 49 11.24 8.31 -3.89
N HIS A 50 11.20 7.00 -3.71
CA HIS A 50 10.33 6.12 -4.48
C HIS A 50 9.62 5.11 -3.58
N GLY A 51 8.45 4.68 -4.02
CA GLY A 51 7.73 3.56 -3.42
C GLY A 51 7.58 2.44 -4.43
N PHE A 52 7.64 1.22 -3.95
CA PHE A 52 7.31 0.02 -4.72
C PHE A 52 6.18 -0.70 -4.00
N PHE A 53 5.00 -0.72 -4.61
CA PHE A 53 3.81 -1.30 -3.99
C PHE A 53 3.28 -2.44 -4.82
N THR A 54 2.98 -3.57 -4.18
CA THR A 54 2.25 -4.65 -4.82
C THR A 54 0.89 -4.78 -4.17
N ILE A 55 -0.14 -4.98 -4.98
CA ILE A 55 -1.53 -5.03 -4.52
C ILE A 55 -2.23 -6.22 -5.16
N HIS A 56 -2.85 -7.06 -4.33
CA HIS A 56 -3.76 -8.10 -4.79
C HIS A 56 -5.15 -7.52 -4.99
N THR A 57 -5.80 -7.90 -6.09
CA THR A 57 -7.13 -7.38 -6.43
C THR A 57 -8.23 -8.41 -6.20
N GLY A 58 -7.88 -9.66 -5.90
CA GLY A 58 -8.81 -10.74 -5.65
C GLY A 58 -8.83 -11.18 -4.18
N PRO A 59 -9.55 -12.28 -3.88
CA PRO A 59 -9.66 -12.77 -2.50
C PRO A 59 -8.37 -13.43 -2.01
N ALA A 60 -8.17 -13.37 -0.69
CA ALA A 60 -7.14 -14.14 -0.01
C ALA A 60 -7.64 -15.56 0.26
N VAL A 61 -6.70 -16.47 0.58
CA VAL A 61 -7.04 -17.81 1.03
C VAL A 61 -7.58 -17.78 2.46
N LYS A 62 -7.06 -16.86 3.29
CA LYS A 62 -7.41 -16.76 4.71
C LYS A 62 -8.69 -15.97 4.95
N THR A 63 -9.41 -16.38 5.99
CA THR A 63 -10.59 -15.67 6.50
C THR A 63 -10.26 -15.12 7.89
N LEU A 64 -10.74 -13.92 8.18
CA LEU A 64 -10.57 -13.30 9.49
C LEU A 64 -11.50 -13.92 10.51
N ALA A 65 -11.21 -13.68 11.79
CA ALA A 65 -12.02 -14.23 12.90
C ALA A 65 -13.48 -13.80 12.83
N ASP A 66 -13.77 -12.62 12.24
CA ASP A 66 -15.15 -12.11 12.08
C ASP A 66 -15.85 -12.62 10.83
N GLY A 67 -15.23 -13.55 10.08
CA GLY A 67 -15.83 -14.17 8.89
C GLY A 67 -15.51 -13.45 7.57
N ARG A 68 -14.89 -12.28 7.61
CA ARG A 68 -14.53 -11.57 6.38
C ARG A 68 -13.28 -12.18 5.74
N ASN A 69 -13.16 -12.05 4.42
CA ASN A 69 -11.93 -12.41 3.74
C ASN A 69 -10.79 -11.50 4.21
N ALA A 70 -9.59 -12.04 4.34
CA ALA A 70 -8.42 -11.28 4.81
C ALA A 70 -8.06 -10.13 3.86
N HIS A 71 -8.37 -10.23 2.56
CA HIS A 71 -8.29 -9.10 1.65
C HIS A 71 -9.55 -8.27 1.81
N LEU A 72 -9.52 -7.28 2.68
CA LEU A 72 -10.67 -6.43 2.98
C LEU A 72 -11.06 -5.55 1.80
N ILE A 73 -10.12 -5.27 0.90
CA ILE A 73 -10.35 -4.54 -0.34
C ILE A 73 -10.07 -5.48 -1.51
N GLN A 74 -11.11 -5.80 -2.29
CA GLN A 74 -11.02 -6.71 -3.43
C GLN A 74 -11.46 -5.98 -4.70
N ASN A 75 -10.85 -4.85 -4.97
CA ASN A 75 -11.22 -3.99 -6.08
C ASN A 75 -10.15 -4.01 -7.18
N PRO A 76 -10.54 -3.78 -8.45
CA PRO A 76 -9.60 -3.80 -9.56
C PRO A 76 -8.64 -2.62 -9.54
N ALA A 77 -7.60 -2.69 -10.36
CA ALA A 77 -6.62 -1.62 -10.48
C ALA A 77 -7.28 -0.27 -10.78
N SER A 78 -8.34 -0.25 -11.59
CA SER A 78 -9.06 0.98 -11.93
C SER A 78 -9.68 1.67 -10.71
N TRP A 79 -9.95 0.94 -9.64
CA TRP A 79 -10.41 1.52 -8.38
C TRP A 79 -9.22 2.05 -7.57
N TRP A 80 -8.10 1.33 -7.57
CA TRP A 80 -6.93 1.68 -6.78
C TRP A 80 -6.18 2.91 -7.32
N LEU A 81 -6.03 2.99 -8.65
CA LEU A 81 -5.17 3.99 -9.27
C LEU A 81 -5.59 5.43 -8.96
N PRO A 82 -6.87 5.81 -9.03
CA PRO A 82 -7.27 7.17 -8.66
C PRO A 82 -6.92 7.52 -7.21
N LYS A 83 -7.08 6.58 -6.28
CA LYS A 83 -6.74 6.79 -4.89
C LYS A 83 -5.24 6.98 -4.70
N LEU A 84 -4.45 6.13 -5.34
CA LEU A 84 -2.99 6.26 -5.27
C LEU A 84 -2.52 7.56 -5.90
N CYS A 85 -3.15 8.00 -6.97
CA CYS A 85 -2.79 9.24 -7.66
C CYS A 85 -3.10 10.49 -6.84
N ASP A 86 -3.95 10.41 -5.82
CA ASP A 86 -4.16 11.53 -4.91
C ASP A 86 -2.91 11.84 -4.07
N TYR A 87 -2.05 10.85 -3.86
CA TYR A 87 -0.90 10.97 -2.96
C TYR A 87 0.44 10.74 -3.63
N PHE A 88 0.44 10.09 -4.80
CA PHE A 88 1.67 9.68 -5.47
C PHE A 88 1.59 9.95 -6.96
N GLU A 89 2.76 10.18 -7.57
CA GLU A 89 2.92 10.11 -9.03
C GLU A 89 3.23 8.67 -9.41
N ILE A 90 2.50 8.13 -10.37
CA ILE A 90 2.72 6.76 -10.85
C ILE A 90 3.80 6.79 -11.92
N LEU A 91 4.94 6.19 -11.66
CA LEU A 91 6.06 6.17 -12.60
C LEU A 91 6.05 4.91 -13.47
N HIS A 92 5.55 3.79 -12.94
CA HIS A 92 5.46 2.56 -13.68
C HIS A 92 4.33 1.72 -13.10
N LEU A 93 3.64 0.99 -13.96
CA LEU A 93 2.54 0.10 -13.60
C LEU A 93 2.67 -1.18 -14.40
N GLN A 94 2.58 -2.31 -13.73
CA GLN A 94 2.63 -3.62 -14.38
C GLN A 94 1.56 -4.53 -13.80
N ALA A 95 0.70 -5.07 -14.65
CA ALA A 95 -0.23 -6.11 -14.25
C ALA A 95 0.53 -7.40 -13.93
N SER A 96 0.07 -8.11 -12.93
CA SER A 96 0.65 -9.38 -12.53
C SER A 96 -0.48 -10.36 -12.18
N PRO A 97 -0.19 -11.67 -12.10
CA PRO A 97 -1.25 -12.62 -11.72
C PRO A 97 -1.87 -12.27 -10.38
N GLY A 98 -3.18 -12.06 -10.38
CA GLY A 98 -3.92 -11.75 -9.17
C GLY A 98 -3.85 -10.31 -8.70
N GLY A 99 -3.17 -9.42 -9.45
CA GLY A 99 -3.07 -8.02 -9.01
C GLY A 99 -2.20 -7.19 -9.91
N PHE A 100 -1.44 -6.27 -9.30
CA PHE A 100 -0.52 -5.40 -10.03
C PHE A 100 0.57 -4.89 -9.09
N TRP A 101 1.63 -4.35 -9.68
CA TRP A 101 2.63 -3.61 -8.89
C TRP A 101 2.90 -2.27 -9.56
N ILE A 102 3.31 -1.31 -8.74
CA ILE A 102 3.57 0.05 -9.20
C ILE A 102 4.86 0.56 -8.59
N VAL A 103 5.51 1.47 -9.32
CA VAL A 103 6.60 2.30 -8.80
C VAL A 103 6.07 3.72 -8.76
N VAL A 104 6.24 4.38 -7.64
CA VAL A 104 5.68 5.72 -7.40
C VAL A 104 6.72 6.65 -6.83
N SER A 105 6.45 7.96 -6.93
CA SER A 105 7.15 8.98 -6.15
C SER A 105 6.11 9.78 -5.37
N PRO A 106 6.49 10.38 -4.22
CA PRO A 106 5.52 11.13 -3.44
C PRO A 106 5.09 12.38 -4.19
N LYS A 107 3.79 12.66 -4.16
CA LYS A 107 3.22 13.85 -4.76
C LYS A 107 3.46 15.03 -3.82
N ASN A 108 3.87 16.16 -4.38
CA ASN A 108 4.04 17.36 -3.59
C ASN A 108 2.68 17.93 -3.17
N ASP A 109 2.62 18.46 -1.96
CA ASP A 109 1.40 19.06 -1.44
C ASP A 109 1.13 20.45 -2.04
N GLY A 110 2.00 20.88 -2.80
CA GLY A 110 1.81 22.10 -3.50
C GLY A 110 1.89 23.29 -3.42
#